data_fdd40cfd1a18fd8f09e2ec5a03f9a91d
#
_entry.id   fdd40cfd1a18fd8f09e2ec5a03f9a91d
#
_cell.length_a   1.000
_cell.length_b   1.000
_cell.length_c   1.000
_cell.angle_alpha   90.00
_cell.angle_beta   90.00
_cell.angle_gamma   90.00
#
_symmetry.space_group_name_H-M   'P 1'
#
loop_
_entity.id
_entity.type
_entity.pdbx_description
1 polymer ?
#
loop_
_entity_poly.entity_id
_entity_poly.type
_entity_poly.pdbx_seq_one_letter_code
_entity_poly.pdbx_strand_id
1 'polypeptide(L)'
;MTEIFLSPSRPFYQSVITMGLDPISEDKYADFAKRQFEKNGKSLHEEVVPQVYNRFCGVTAYLQRIMNVLYLNTEKGEVCTPDMIEDAIDFIINLNSEHYETLFGQMSEKQRQVFLAIAIEKRARNISSSEFVRKYHLASPSSVVSAIRGLLDKDFITQDNNEYYVYDYFFPIWLEKRGYIA
;
A
#
# COMPACT_ATOMS: atom_id res chain seq x y z
N MET A 1 10.21 -7.48 9.07
CA MET A 1 9.83 -8.18 10.34
C MET A 1 10.36 -9.62 10.41
N THR A 2 10.34 -10.36 9.33
CA THR A 2 10.79 -11.77 9.25
C THR A 2 12.26 -11.96 9.69
N GLU A 3 13.17 -11.05 9.33
CA GLU A 3 14.60 -11.15 9.67
C GLU A 3 14.92 -11.05 11.17
N ILE A 4 14.10 -10.35 11.95
CA ILE A 4 14.35 -10.18 13.40
C ILE A 4 14.20 -11.50 14.15
N PHE A 5 13.26 -12.34 13.73
CA PHE A 5 12.90 -13.58 14.42
C PHE A 5 13.39 -14.85 13.74
N LEU A 6 13.61 -14.83 12.42
CA LEU A 6 13.99 -16.01 11.63
C LEU A 6 15.47 -16.03 11.23
N SER A 7 16.24 -14.97 11.47
CA SER A 7 17.67 -14.94 11.17
C SER A 7 18.50 -15.47 12.36
N PRO A 8 19.35 -16.50 12.17
CA PRO A 8 20.21 -17.04 13.23
C PRO A 8 21.15 -16.03 13.89
N SER A 9 21.44 -14.93 13.21
CA SER A 9 22.31 -13.86 13.72
C SER A 9 21.61 -12.84 14.63
N ARG A 10 20.30 -12.98 14.86
CA ARG A 10 19.53 -12.04 15.66
C ARG A 10 19.22 -12.57 17.06
N PRO A 11 19.16 -11.67 18.08
CA PRO A 11 18.96 -12.07 19.49
C PRO A 11 17.67 -12.83 19.76
N PHE A 12 16.63 -12.62 18.92
CA PHE A 12 15.30 -13.24 19.09
C PHE A 12 15.08 -14.47 18.20
N TYR A 13 16.15 -15.01 17.60
CA TYR A 13 16.06 -16.24 16.81
C TYR A 13 15.48 -17.39 17.63
N GLN A 14 14.47 -18.06 17.10
CA GLN A 14 13.74 -19.17 17.76
C GLN A 14 13.05 -18.82 19.09
N SER A 15 12.96 -17.54 19.47
CA SER A 15 12.27 -17.14 20.69
C SER A 15 10.75 -16.98 20.53
N VAL A 16 10.23 -17.11 19.30
CA VAL A 16 8.80 -16.94 18.97
C VAL A 16 8.33 -18.02 18.01
N ILE A 17 7.05 -18.33 18.09
CA ILE A 17 6.35 -19.12 17.09
C ILE A 17 5.74 -18.14 16.09
N THR A 18 6.16 -18.22 14.83
CA THR A 18 5.56 -17.40 13.76
C THR A 18 4.26 -18.04 13.30
N MET A 19 3.20 -17.24 13.27
CA MET A 19 1.91 -17.63 12.73
C MET A 19 1.57 -16.70 11.56
N GLY A 20 1.40 -17.28 10.37
CA GLY A 20 0.88 -16.55 9.21
C GLY A 20 -0.60 -16.26 9.40
N LEU A 21 -1.02 -15.05 9.10
CA LEU A 21 -2.43 -14.68 9.04
C LEU A 21 -2.76 -14.32 7.59
N ASP A 22 -3.74 -15.03 7.04
CA ASP A 22 -4.30 -14.69 5.74
C ASP A 22 -5.19 -13.45 5.84
N PRO A 23 -5.38 -12.71 4.73
CA PRO A 23 -6.36 -11.63 4.68
C PRO A 23 -7.75 -12.12 5.09
N ILE A 24 -8.49 -11.28 5.80
CA ILE A 24 -9.91 -11.56 6.09
C ILE A 24 -10.64 -11.60 4.75
N SER A 25 -11.46 -12.63 4.49
CA SER A 25 -12.23 -12.70 3.25
C SER A 25 -13.18 -11.50 3.11
N GLU A 26 -13.40 -11.07 1.87
CA GLU A 26 -14.22 -9.91 1.53
C GLU A 26 -15.61 -9.98 2.19
N ASP A 27 -16.31 -11.13 2.06
CA ASP A 27 -17.63 -11.34 2.62
C ASP A 27 -17.66 -11.12 4.15
N LYS A 28 -16.69 -11.70 4.87
CA LYS A 28 -16.60 -11.55 6.33
C LYS A 28 -16.33 -10.11 6.74
N TYR A 29 -15.50 -9.42 5.95
CA TYR A 29 -15.20 -8.02 6.21
C TYR A 29 -16.42 -7.12 5.89
N ALA A 30 -17.15 -7.39 4.80
CA ALA A 30 -18.37 -6.69 4.44
C ALA A 30 -19.46 -6.83 5.52
N ASP A 31 -19.68 -8.06 6.00
CA ASP A 31 -20.62 -8.32 7.10
C ASP A 31 -20.24 -7.58 8.39
N PHE A 32 -18.94 -7.54 8.69
CA PHE A 32 -18.43 -6.79 9.85
C PHE A 32 -18.68 -5.29 9.68
N ALA A 33 -18.28 -4.71 8.54
CA ALA A 33 -18.43 -3.29 8.25
C ALA A 33 -19.90 -2.87 8.30
N LYS A 34 -20.78 -3.62 7.63
CA LYS A 34 -22.23 -3.38 7.64
C LYS A 34 -22.79 -3.31 9.07
N ARG A 35 -22.48 -4.31 9.91
CA ARG A 35 -22.92 -4.32 11.31
C ARG A 35 -22.41 -3.10 12.09
N GLN A 36 -21.18 -2.60 11.84
CA GLN A 36 -20.67 -1.42 12.54
C GLN A 36 -21.42 -0.15 12.14
N PHE A 37 -21.77 0.01 10.87
CA PHE A 37 -22.57 1.13 10.38
C PHE A 37 -23.99 1.09 10.98
N GLU A 38 -24.69 -0.04 10.85
CA GLU A 38 -26.05 -0.24 11.33
C GLU A 38 -26.20 -0.04 12.84
N LYS A 39 -25.22 -0.48 13.64
CA LYS A 39 -25.19 -0.33 15.10
C LYS A 39 -25.30 1.14 15.55
N ASN A 40 -24.88 2.07 14.70
CA ASN A 40 -24.93 3.50 14.98
C ASN A 40 -25.94 4.24 14.08
N GLY A 41 -26.88 3.51 13.48
CA GLY A 41 -27.98 4.05 12.68
C GLY A 41 -27.52 4.65 11.34
N LYS A 42 -26.42 4.17 10.80
CA LYS A 42 -25.91 4.50 9.45
C LYS A 42 -26.13 3.30 8.54
N SER A 43 -26.13 3.51 7.24
CA SER A 43 -26.20 2.43 6.24
C SER A 43 -24.95 2.38 5.39
N LEU A 44 -24.65 1.22 4.82
CA LEU A 44 -23.50 0.99 3.97
C LEU A 44 -23.97 0.37 2.66
N HIS A 45 -23.68 1.03 1.54
CA HIS A 45 -23.98 0.49 0.22
C HIS A 45 -23.10 -0.75 -0.05
N GLU A 46 -23.68 -1.77 -0.65
CA GLU A 46 -23.05 -3.09 -0.85
C GLU A 46 -21.76 -3.06 -1.67
N GLU A 47 -21.60 -2.10 -2.57
CA GLU A 47 -20.39 -1.96 -3.41
C GLU A 47 -19.20 -1.27 -2.71
N VAL A 48 -19.40 -0.60 -1.59
CA VAL A 48 -18.32 0.14 -0.91
C VAL A 48 -17.20 -0.78 -0.47
N VAL A 49 -17.53 -1.86 0.24
CA VAL A 49 -16.52 -2.80 0.74
C VAL A 49 -15.79 -3.50 -0.39
N PRO A 50 -16.45 -4.07 -1.41
CA PRO A 50 -15.78 -4.68 -2.55
C PRO A 50 -14.81 -3.73 -3.26
N GLN A 51 -15.18 -2.48 -3.51
CA GLN A 51 -14.31 -1.50 -4.18
C GLN A 51 -13.07 -1.20 -3.34
N VAL A 52 -13.22 -0.93 -2.03
CA VAL A 52 -12.09 -0.70 -1.13
C VAL A 52 -11.23 -1.94 -0.99
N TYR A 53 -11.84 -3.12 -0.85
CA TYR A 53 -11.16 -4.40 -0.71
C TYR A 53 -10.26 -4.71 -1.92
N ASN A 54 -10.81 -4.60 -3.12
CA ASN A 54 -10.08 -4.85 -4.35
C ASN A 54 -8.95 -3.83 -4.56
N ARG A 55 -9.19 -2.54 -4.29
CA ARG A 55 -8.19 -1.48 -4.45
C ARG A 55 -6.97 -1.67 -3.55
N PHE A 56 -7.16 -2.19 -2.34
CA PHE A 56 -6.09 -2.38 -1.35
C PHE A 56 -5.77 -3.86 -1.09
N CYS A 57 -6.12 -4.73 -2.03
CA CYS A 57 -5.77 -6.16 -2.02
C CYS A 57 -6.14 -6.88 -0.72
N GLY A 58 -7.23 -6.50 -0.06
CA GLY A 58 -7.69 -7.11 1.19
C GLY A 58 -6.81 -6.83 2.41
N VAL A 59 -5.81 -5.94 2.32
CA VAL A 59 -4.92 -5.61 3.45
C VAL A 59 -5.70 -4.85 4.52
N THR A 60 -6.01 -5.55 5.61
CA THR A 60 -6.92 -5.08 6.67
C THR A 60 -6.58 -3.70 7.23
N ALA A 61 -5.30 -3.35 7.35
CA ALA A 61 -4.89 -2.04 7.86
C ALA A 61 -5.37 -0.88 6.97
N TYR A 62 -5.30 -1.03 5.65
CA TYR A 62 -5.80 -0.03 4.70
C TYR A 62 -7.33 0.00 4.65
N LEU A 63 -7.97 -1.18 4.66
CA LEU A 63 -9.43 -1.29 4.72
C LEU A 63 -9.97 -0.55 5.94
N GLN A 64 -9.43 -0.83 7.12
CA GLN A 64 -9.83 -0.19 8.37
C GLN A 64 -9.66 1.33 8.31
N ARG A 65 -8.56 1.80 7.76
CA ARG A 65 -8.25 3.24 7.68
C ARG A 65 -9.26 3.98 6.81
N ILE A 66 -9.59 3.43 5.64
CA ILE A 66 -10.57 4.03 4.73
C ILE A 66 -11.98 3.91 5.30
N MET A 67 -12.38 2.72 5.74
CA MET A 67 -13.70 2.48 6.29
C MET A 67 -13.96 3.34 7.54
N ASN A 68 -12.94 3.65 8.34
CA ASN A 68 -13.07 4.57 9.47
C ASN A 68 -13.38 6.00 9.00
N VAL A 69 -12.70 6.50 7.97
CA VAL A 69 -12.99 7.83 7.41
C VAL A 69 -14.40 7.87 6.82
N LEU A 70 -14.79 6.87 6.04
CA LEU A 70 -16.13 6.73 5.48
C LEU A 70 -17.20 6.70 6.59
N TYR A 71 -16.95 5.92 7.64
CA TYR A 71 -17.85 5.86 8.78
C TYR A 71 -18.01 7.20 9.50
N LEU A 72 -16.91 7.96 9.68
CA LEU A 72 -16.97 9.26 10.33
C LEU A 72 -17.68 10.31 9.48
N ASN A 73 -17.54 10.23 8.15
CA ASN A 73 -18.15 11.16 7.21
C ASN A 73 -19.61 10.83 6.83
N THR A 74 -20.11 9.66 7.21
CA THR A 74 -21.52 9.31 7.02
C THR A 74 -22.32 9.71 8.26
N GLU A 75 -23.34 10.51 8.12
CA GLU A 75 -24.19 10.92 9.25
C GLU A 75 -25.20 9.83 9.64
N LYS A 76 -25.77 9.97 10.84
CA LYS A 76 -26.82 9.05 11.30
C LYS A 76 -28.08 9.21 10.42
N GLY A 77 -28.57 8.08 9.91
CA GLY A 77 -29.72 8.05 8.98
C GLY A 77 -29.29 8.08 7.51
N GLU A 78 -28.00 8.31 7.21
CA GLU A 78 -27.48 8.35 5.84
C GLU A 78 -26.90 7.01 5.39
N VAL A 79 -26.63 6.94 4.08
CA VAL A 79 -26.02 5.79 3.41
C VAL A 79 -24.63 6.19 2.96
N CYS A 80 -23.59 5.46 3.38
CA CYS A 80 -22.26 5.54 2.81
C CYS A 80 -22.29 4.93 1.40
N THR A 81 -21.91 5.72 0.41
CA THR A 81 -21.97 5.36 -1.02
C THR A 81 -20.57 5.26 -1.65
N PRO A 82 -20.39 4.57 -2.79
CA PRO A 82 -19.09 4.40 -3.44
C PRO A 82 -18.39 5.70 -3.85
N ASP A 83 -19.13 6.74 -4.20
CA ASP A 83 -18.59 8.07 -4.54
C ASP A 83 -17.82 8.74 -3.39
N MET A 84 -18.10 8.37 -2.13
CA MET A 84 -17.37 8.87 -0.97
C MET A 84 -15.95 8.28 -0.82
N ILE A 85 -15.62 7.22 -1.56
CA ILE A 85 -14.34 6.50 -1.41
C ILE A 85 -13.15 7.39 -1.81
N GLU A 86 -13.25 8.11 -2.93
CA GLU A 86 -12.15 8.97 -3.40
C GLU A 86 -11.89 10.11 -2.41
N ASP A 87 -12.93 10.74 -1.87
CA ASP A 87 -12.78 11.79 -0.86
C ASP A 87 -12.11 11.27 0.42
N ALA A 88 -12.45 10.05 0.83
CA ALA A 88 -11.80 9.40 1.98
C ALA A 88 -10.32 9.10 1.73
N ILE A 89 -9.97 8.65 0.52
CA ILE A 89 -8.57 8.44 0.11
C ILE A 89 -7.82 9.77 0.07
N ASP A 90 -8.41 10.80 -0.50
CA ASP A 90 -7.84 12.13 -0.59
C ASP A 90 -7.57 12.73 0.78
N PHE A 91 -8.51 12.59 1.69
CA PHE A 91 -8.32 13.01 3.07
C PHE A 91 -7.09 12.32 3.71
N ILE A 92 -6.97 10.99 3.56
CA ILE A 92 -5.83 10.23 4.12
C ILE A 92 -4.51 10.65 3.47
N ILE A 93 -4.48 10.85 2.16
CA ILE A 93 -3.29 11.27 1.41
C ILE A 93 -2.85 12.67 1.82
N ASN A 94 -3.78 13.61 1.92
CA ASN A 94 -3.48 14.99 2.31
C ASN A 94 -2.92 15.06 3.73
N LEU A 95 -3.48 14.26 4.65
CA LEU A 95 -2.98 14.18 6.04
C LEU A 95 -1.54 13.66 6.13
N ASN A 96 -1.10 12.85 5.16
CA ASN A 96 0.24 12.27 5.15
C ASN A 96 1.17 12.91 4.10
N SER A 97 0.76 13.96 3.40
CA SER A 97 1.49 14.50 2.26
C SER A 97 2.91 14.98 2.62
N GLU A 98 3.08 15.70 3.72
CA GLU A 98 4.42 16.15 4.18
C GLU A 98 5.34 14.97 4.50
N HIS A 99 4.77 13.89 5.03
CA HIS A 99 5.52 12.67 5.31
C HIS A 99 6.00 12.02 4.01
N TYR A 100 5.13 11.89 2.99
CA TYR A 100 5.50 11.36 1.68
C TYR A 100 6.52 12.23 0.96
N GLU A 101 6.39 13.54 1.02
CA GLU A 101 7.39 14.47 0.47
C GLU A 101 8.76 14.25 1.12
N THR A 102 8.81 14.11 2.44
CA THR A 102 10.03 13.84 3.19
C THR A 102 10.65 12.50 2.78
N LEU A 103 9.86 11.42 2.73
CA LEU A 103 10.32 10.11 2.32
C LEU A 103 10.84 10.11 0.89
N PHE A 104 10.12 10.72 -0.04
CA PHE A 104 10.53 10.84 -1.45
C PHE A 104 11.81 11.66 -1.60
N GLY A 105 11.95 12.73 -0.81
CA GLY A 105 13.14 13.58 -0.76
C GLY A 105 14.39 12.87 -0.24
N GLN A 106 14.25 11.86 0.62
CA GLN A 106 15.37 11.07 1.16
C GLN A 106 15.93 10.04 0.16
N MET A 107 15.23 9.79 -0.95
CA MET A 107 15.70 8.88 -1.99
C MET A 107 16.76 9.58 -2.86
N SER A 108 17.84 8.87 -3.19
CA SER A 108 18.74 9.31 -4.25
C SER A 108 18.02 9.33 -5.59
N GLU A 109 18.55 10.07 -6.56
CA GLU A 109 17.97 10.17 -7.91
C GLU A 109 17.72 8.78 -8.55
N LYS A 110 18.71 7.87 -8.43
CA LYS A 110 18.58 6.50 -8.94
C LYS A 110 17.51 5.69 -8.21
N GLN A 111 17.35 5.89 -6.90
CA GLN A 111 16.31 5.25 -6.13
C GLN A 111 14.94 5.78 -6.52
N ARG A 112 14.78 7.09 -6.71
CA ARG A 112 13.51 7.70 -7.17
C ARG A 112 13.07 7.14 -8.51
N GLN A 113 13.97 7.07 -9.49
CA GLN A 113 13.66 6.53 -10.82
C GLN A 113 13.19 5.07 -10.75
N VAL A 114 13.87 4.23 -9.98
CA VAL A 114 13.46 2.81 -9.78
C VAL A 114 12.15 2.72 -8.99
N PHE A 115 11.96 3.54 -7.97
CA PHE A 115 10.75 3.58 -7.17
C PHE A 115 9.53 3.98 -8.00
N LEU A 116 9.64 5.02 -8.83
CA LEU A 116 8.58 5.43 -9.75
C LEU A 116 8.24 4.34 -10.76
N ALA A 117 9.25 3.67 -11.34
CA ALA A 117 9.04 2.56 -12.26
C ALA A 117 8.26 1.40 -11.61
N ILE A 118 8.60 1.06 -10.36
CA ILE A 118 7.88 0.04 -9.58
C ILE A 118 6.45 0.50 -9.25
N ALA A 119 6.26 1.76 -8.90
CA ALA A 119 4.94 2.32 -8.60
C ALA A 119 4.00 2.27 -9.83
N ILE A 120 4.50 2.58 -11.03
CA ILE A 120 3.75 2.50 -12.30
C ILE A 120 3.34 1.05 -12.60
N GLU A 121 4.25 0.09 -12.43
CA GLU A 121 3.96 -1.34 -12.68
C GLU A 121 3.02 -1.95 -11.64
N LYS A 122 2.84 -1.32 -10.46
CA LYS A 122 2.11 -1.85 -9.29
C LYS A 122 2.72 -3.15 -8.75
N ARG A 123 3.00 -4.11 -9.64
CA ARG A 123 3.66 -5.40 -9.40
C ARG A 123 4.76 -5.61 -10.43
N ALA A 124 5.97 -5.14 -10.14
CA ALA A 124 7.09 -5.15 -11.07
C ALA A 124 7.88 -6.46 -11.01
N ARG A 125 8.12 -7.08 -12.16
CA ARG A 125 8.95 -8.29 -12.32
C ARG A 125 10.17 -7.98 -13.16
N ASN A 126 11.22 -8.81 -13.02
CA ASN A 126 12.43 -8.74 -13.84
C ASN A 126 13.03 -7.32 -13.94
N ILE A 127 12.96 -6.56 -12.84
CA ILE A 127 13.27 -5.14 -12.79
C ILE A 127 14.74 -4.79 -13.11
N SER A 128 15.65 -5.77 -13.10
CA SER A 128 17.03 -5.63 -13.55
C SER A 128 17.26 -6.09 -15.00
N SER A 129 16.22 -6.48 -15.74
CA SER A 129 16.34 -6.86 -17.14
C SER A 129 16.68 -5.65 -18.03
N SER A 130 17.36 -5.90 -19.14
CA SER A 130 17.66 -4.85 -20.14
C SER A 130 16.38 -4.23 -20.71
N GLU A 131 15.30 -4.98 -20.78
CA GLU A 131 13.99 -4.51 -21.24
C GLU A 131 13.39 -3.51 -20.25
N PHE A 132 13.33 -3.84 -18.94
CA PHE A 132 12.83 -2.94 -17.92
C PHE A 132 13.68 -1.68 -17.80
N VAL A 133 15.00 -1.82 -17.81
CA VAL A 133 15.95 -0.69 -17.77
C VAL A 133 15.70 0.27 -18.94
N ARG A 134 15.50 -0.25 -20.15
CA ARG A 134 15.21 0.57 -21.34
C ARG A 134 13.82 1.19 -21.28
N LYS A 135 12.80 0.45 -20.86
CA LYS A 135 11.40 0.92 -20.75
C LYS A 135 11.29 2.17 -19.85
N TYR A 136 12.01 2.17 -18.74
CA TYR A 136 11.98 3.26 -17.75
C TYR A 136 13.18 4.19 -17.79
N HIS A 137 14.00 4.11 -18.85
CA HIS A 137 15.21 4.94 -19.05
C HIS A 137 16.16 4.93 -17.84
N LEU A 138 16.30 3.78 -17.17
CA LEU A 138 17.16 3.62 -16.01
C LEU A 138 18.64 3.51 -16.44
N ALA A 139 19.56 3.81 -15.51
CA ALA A 139 20.99 3.93 -15.86
C ALA A 139 21.63 2.61 -16.31
N SER A 140 21.46 1.52 -15.56
CA SER A 140 22.00 0.19 -15.89
C SER A 140 21.39 -0.88 -14.97
N PRO A 141 21.44 -2.17 -15.36
CA PRO A 141 20.98 -3.27 -14.49
C PRO A 141 21.65 -3.28 -13.10
N SER A 142 22.96 -3.05 -13.04
CA SER A 142 23.71 -3.01 -11.78
C SER A 142 23.29 -1.84 -10.88
N SER A 143 23.02 -0.68 -11.49
CA SER A 143 22.51 0.50 -10.77
C SER A 143 21.12 0.23 -10.20
N VAL A 144 20.25 -0.46 -10.95
CA VAL A 144 18.91 -0.86 -10.50
C VAL A 144 19.01 -1.80 -9.29
N VAL A 145 19.84 -2.85 -9.36
CA VAL A 145 20.05 -3.78 -8.24
C VAL A 145 20.52 -3.05 -6.97
N SER A 146 21.43 -2.08 -7.10
CA SER A 146 21.88 -1.27 -5.97
C SER A 146 20.78 -0.39 -5.39
N ALA A 147 19.97 0.24 -6.25
CA ALA A 147 18.85 1.07 -5.83
C ALA A 147 17.77 0.25 -5.10
N ILE A 148 17.44 -0.95 -5.63
CA ILE A 148 16.48 -1.89 -5.02
C ILE A 148 16.90 -2.24 -3.61
N ARG A 149 18.17 -2.61 -3.40
CA ARG A 149 18.67 -2.93 -2.06
C ARG A 149 18.41 -1.81 -1.08
N GLY A 150 18.75 -0.57 -1.46
CA GLY A 150 18.53 0.58 -0.58
C GLY A 150 17.05 0.94 -0.38
N LEU A 151 16.17 0.61 -1.34
CA LEU A 151 14.73 0.79 -1.19
C LEU A 151 14.10 -0.29 -0.30
N LEU A 152 14.58 -1.54 -0.38
CA LEU A 152 14.18 -2.63 0.51
C LEU A 152 14.66 -2.41 1.96
N ASP A 153 15.92 -1.99 2.13
CA ASP A 153 16.53 -1.72 3.44
C ASP A 153 15.78 -0.63 4.24
N LYS A 154 15.09 0.26 3.52
CA LYS A 154 14.30 1.36 4.10
C LYS A 154 12.79 1.11 4.07
N ASP A 155 12.35 -0.08 3.72
CA ASP A 155 10.93 -0.45 3.61
C ASP A 155 10.12 0.45 2.64
N PHE A 156 10.75 1.06 1.63
CA PHE A 156 10.02 1.80 0.59
C PHE A 156 9.31 0.87 -0.38
N ILE A 157 9.92 -0.26 -0.66
CA ILE A 157 9.36 -1.34 -1.46
C ILE A 157 9.43 -2.64 -0.67
N THR A 158 8.64 -3.60 -1.07
CA THR A 158 8.70 -4.99 -0.58
C THR A 158 8.74 -5.95 -1.75
N GLN A 159 9.10 -7.19 -1.48
CA GLN A 159 9.17 -8.26 -2.47
C GLN A 159 8.38 -9.47 -1.98
N ASP A 160 7.55 -10.00 -2.86
CA ASP A 160 6.87 -11.28 -2.68
C ASP A 160 6.78 -12.01 -4.02
N ASN A 161 7.05 -13.32 -4.04
CA ASN A 161 6.97 -14.17 -5.24
C ASN A 161 7.69 -13.60 -6.48
N ASN A 162 8.89 -13.02 -6.30
CA ASN A 162 9.66 -12.33 -7.34
C ASN A 162 8.99 -11.07 -7.93
N GLU A 163 7.99 -10.53 -7.27
CA GLU A 163 7.39 -9.25 -7.59
C GLU A 163 7.83 -8.18 -6.59
N TYR A 164 8.16 -7.01 -7.08
CA TYR A 164 8.45 -5.82 -6.27
C TYR A 164 7.27 -4.86 -6.34
N TYR A 165 6.88 -4.31 -5.21
CA TYR A 165 5.82 -3.31 -5.13
C TYR A 165 6.07 -2.32 -3.99
N VAL A 166 5.46 -1.16 -4.08
CA VAL A 166 5.57 -0.13 -3.04
C VAL A 166 4.93 -0.64 -1.76
N TYR A 167 5.66 -0.52 -0.64
CA TYR A 167 5.20 -1.06 0.64
C TYR A 167 3.92 -0.38 1.15
N ASP A 168 3.85 0.95 1.08
CA ASP A 168 2.65 1.73 1.44
C ASP A 168 1.76 1.94 0.21
N TYR A 169 0.56 1.38 0.21
CA TYR A 169 -0.40 1.45 -0.89
C TYR A 169 -0.95 2.87 -1.16
N PHE A 170 -0.87 3.78 -0.20
CA PHE A 170 -1.24 5.19 -0.44
C PHE A 170 -0.13 5.98 -1.13
N PHE A 171 1.12 5.57 -1.03
CA PHE A 171 2.23 6.30 -1.63
C PHE A 171 2.14 6.40 -3.16
N PRO A 172 1.84 5.32 -3.92
CA PRO A 172 1.61 5.43 -5.36
C PRO A 172 0.47 6.39 -5.72
N ILE A 173 -0.62 6.39 -4.95
CA ILE A 173 -1.76 7.30 -5.19
C ILE A 173 -1.34 8.76 -4.93
N TRP A 174 -0.52 9.00 -3.90
CA TRP A 174 0.06 10.32 -3.67
C TRP A 174 0.96 10.76 -4.84
N LEU A 175 1.78 9.85 -5.40
CA LEU A 175 2.63 10.13 -6.56
C LEU A 175 1.79 10.52 -7.80
N GLU A 176 0.71 9.80 -8.07
CA GLU A 176 -0.26 10.11 -9.14
C GLU A 176 -0.84 11.53 -8.96
N LYS A 177 -1.35 11.83 -7.77
CA LYS A 177 -1.99 13.12 -7.48
C LYS A 177 -1.00 14.30 -7.53
N ARG A 178 0.28 14.06 -7.29
CA ARG A 178 1.36 15.04 -7.43
C ARG A 178 1.92 15.13 -8.85
N GLY A 179 1.47 14.27 -9.80
CA GLY A 179 1.93 14.27 -11.19
C GLY A 179 3.32 13.67 -11.39
N TYR A 180 3.81 12.88 -10.44
CA TYR A 180 5.08 12.16 -10.59
C TYR A 180 4.94 10.92 -11.48
N ILE A 181 3.76 10.32 -11.52
CA ILE A 181 3.38 9.19 -12.38
C ILE A 181 1.99 9.45 -12.98
N ALA A 182 1.69 8.80 -14.12
CA ALA A 182 0.40 8.89 -14.81
C ALA A 182 -0.43 7.63 -14.56
#